data_95e33383fd5983f5ba15cee2c5eb85f0
#
_entry.id   95e33383fd5983f5ba15cee2c5eb85f0
#
_cell.length_a   1.000
_cell.length_b   1.000
_cell.length_c   1.000
_cell.angle_alpha   90.00
_cell.angle_beta   90.00
_cell.angle_gamma   90.00
#
_symmetry.space_group_name_H-M   'P 1'
#
loop_
_entity.id
_entity.type
_entity.pdbx_description
1 polymer ?
#
loop_
_entity_poly.entity_id
_entity_poly.type
_entity_poly.pdbx_seq_one_letter_code
_entity_poly.pdbx_strand_id
1 'polypeptide(L)'
;LLMSITCIAMLSGCGRNNEENTDPLTGQEQTTEIATEDVPLDDQADMNMTDEFDNLLGQPNDANGVIDYINTNIANAGDMDVDRYLTGLLGYGDNIRDIDFTRLEESRQYMPEDMVAFMELMKLEAESPSMTMSDEENRMTIGLTLSEMLERAVLFEQHIEKYPNNISTEAASRLYEEIATNAITGGYDKTNGVPHYYQGDSEDVVDQESLSYYQQFAEANPDSRLGQLVQEYVTLLQENQFQINE
;
A
#
# COMPACT_ATOMS: atom_id res chain seq x y z
N LEU A 1 3.18 -24.65 -20.73
CA LEU A 1 2.69 -23.56 -21.60
C LEU A 1 2.82 -22.26 -20.81
N LEU A 2 3.91 -21.52 -21.07
CA LEU A 2 4.14 -20.20 -20.43
C LEU A 2 3.10 -19.22 -20.97
N MET A 3 2.21 -18.74 -20.12
CA MET A 3 1.42 -17.56 -20.40
C MET A 3 2.13 -16.33 -19.81
N SER A 4 2.76 -15.57 -20.70
CA SER A 4 3.32 -14.26 -20.37
C SER A 4 2.21 -13.27 -20.05
N ILE A 5 2.15 -12.82 -18.82
CA ILE A 5 1.33 -11.66 -18.45
C ILE A 5 2.05 -10.42 -18.94
N THR A 6 1.57 -9.85 -20.03
CA THR A 6 2.10 -8.61 -20.60
C THR A 6 1.47 -7.42 -19.87
N CYS A 7 2.23 -6.78 -18.99
CA CYS A 7 1.90 -5.48 -18.47
C CYS A 7 2.00 -4.43 -19.58
N ILE A 8 0.85 -3.87 -19.97
CA ILE A 8 0.80 -2.72 -20.90
C ILE A 8 1.01 -1.45 -20.08
N ALA A 9 2.24 -0.93 -20.10
CA ALA A 9 2.55 0.41 -19.63
C ALA A 9 2.17 1.41 -20.74
N MET A 10 1.15 2.21 -20.54
CA MET A 10 0.83 3.36 -21.39
C MET A 10 1.70 4.54 -20.97
N LEU A 11 2.79 4.77 -21.73
CA LEU A 11 3.58 5.98 -21.68
C LEU A 11 2.90 7.04 -22.58
N SER A 12 2.27 8.02 -21.95
CA SER A 12 1.86 9.26 -22.65
C SER A 12 3.05 10.19 -22.76
N GLY A 13 3.64 10.25 -23.95
CA GLY A 13 4.69 11.18 -24.29
C GLY A 13 4.10 12.57 -24.59
N CYS A 14 4.49 13.58 -23.81
CA CYS A 14 4.33 14.98 -24.20
C CYS A 14 5.50 15.39 -25.10
N GLY A 15 5.20 15.61 -26.38
CA GLY A 15 6.11 16.21 -27.37
C GLY A 15 6.33 17.69 -27.06
N ARG A 16 7.58 18.07 -27.00
CA ARG A 16 8.03 19.47 -26.90
C ARG A 16 8.47 19.91 -28.27
N ASN A 17 7.70 20.79 -28.89
CA ASN A 17 8.14 21.50 -30.09
C ASN A 17 8.90 22.77 -29.69
N ASN A 18 10.18 22.80 -30.03
CA ASN A 18 10.97 24.01 -30.11
C ASN A 18 10.74 24.63 -31.48
N GLU A 19 10.28 25.86 -31.56
CA GLU A 19 10.52 26.74 -32.70
C GLU A 19 11.30 27.96 -32.20
N GLU A 20 12.54 28.05 -32.71
CA GLU A 20 13.37 29.26 -32.70
C GLU A 20 12.68 30.33 -33.53
N ASN A 21 12.61 31.54 -33.02
CA ASN A 21 12.51 32.72 -33.84
C ASN A 21 13.35 33.83 -33.22
N THR A 22 14.45 34.15 -33.92
CA THR A 22 15.33 35.31 -33.74
C THR A 22 14.72 36.48 -34.48
N ASP A 23 14.62 37.67 -33.89
CA ASP A 23 15.39 38.88 -34.26
C ASP A 23 14.90 40.17 -33.52
N PRO A 24 15.65 41.26 -33.62
CA PRO A 24 15.97 42.06 -32.45
C PRO A 24 15.44 43.52 -32.56
N LEU A 25 15.81 44.29 -31.55
CA LEU A 25 15.92 45.76 -31.48
C LEU A 25 14.78 46.59 -30.89
N THR A 26 15.22 47.25 -29.93
CA THR A 26 15.18 48.68 -29.56
C THR A 26 14.50 48.99 -28.23
N GLY A 27 15.38 49.46 -27.41
CA GLY A 27 15.38 50.20 -26.21
C GLY A 27 14.16 51.07 -25.82
N GLN A 28 13.87 51.02 -24.55
CA GLN A 28 13.63 52.23 -23.70
C GLN A 28 13.69 51.80 -22.24
N GLU A 29 14.62 52.38 -21.52
CA GLU A 29 14.66 52.37 -20.06
C GLU A 29 13.38 53.09 -19.55
N GLN A 30 12.54 52.34 -18.83
CA GLN A 30 11.58 52.89 -17.92
C GLN A 30 11.86 52.29 -16.54
N THR A 31 12.50 53.09 -15.71
CA THR A 31 12.63 52.87 -14.27
C THR A 31 11.24 52.94 -13.67
N THR A 32 10.66 51.76 -13.42
CA THR A 32 9.46 51.66 -12.60
C THR A 32 9.94 51.28 -11.19
N GLU A 33 9.77 52.18 -10.24
CA GLU A 33 9.86 51.90 -8.82
C GLU A 33 8.90 50.75 -8.52
N ILE A 34 9.46 49.59 -8.18
CA ILE A 34 8.70 48.47 -7.65
C ILE A 34 8.40 48.83 -6.19
N ALA A 35 7.16 49.22 -5.92
CA ALA A 35 6.64 49.24 -4.60
C ALA A 35 6.78 47.82 -4.01
N THR A 36 7.54 47.70 -2.95
CA THR A 36 7.55 46.48 -2.11
C THR A 36 6.17 46.36 -1.49
N GLU A 37 5.29 45.58 -2.11
CA GLU A 37 4.10 45.08 -1.42
C GLU A 37 4.58 44.20 -0.26
N ASP A 38 4.16 44.60 0.94
CA ASP A 38 4.31 43.76 2.15
C ASP A 38 3.61 42.42 1.88
N VAL A 39 4.39 41.36 1.67
CA VAL A 39 3.88 39.99 1.61
C VAL A 39 3.34 39.67 3.00
N PRO A 40 2.09 39.21 3.13
CA PRO A 40 1.51 38.89 4.42
C PRO A 40 2.37 37.85 5.16
N LEU A 41 2.58 38.05 6.45
CA LEU A 41 3.37 37.19 7.32
C LEU A 41 2.85 35.73 7.42
N ASP A 42 1.64 35.45 6.87
CA ASP A 42 1.00 34.14 6.89
C ASP A 42 1.70 33.13 5.96
N ASP A 43 2.21 33.57 4.80
CA ASP A 43 2.90 32.67 3.83
C ASP A 43 4.26 32.13 4.35
N GLN A 44 4.89 32.80 5.30
CA GLN A 44 6.17 32.33 5.87
C GLN A 44 5.99 31.23 6.93
N ALA A 45 4.84 31.17 7.59
CA ALA A 45 4.55 30.10 8.54
C ALA A 45 4.31 28.77 7.83
N ASP A 46 3.58 28.79 6.70
CA ASP A 46 3.29 27.58 5.92
C ASP A 46 4.55 26.99 5.26
N MET A 47 5.49 27.82 4.77
CA MET A 47 6.74 27.34 4.20
C MET A 47 7.64 26.64 5.23
N ASN A 48 7.66 27.13 6.47
CA ASN A 48 8.46 26.51 7.54
C ASN A 48 7.88 25.17 8.01
N MET A 49 6.57 25.02 8.07
CA MET A 49 5.92 23.75 8.43
C MET A 49 6.17 22.67 7.39
N THR A 50 6.17 23.03 6.10
CA THR A 50 6.45 22.13 4.98
C THR A 50 7.85 21.54 5.08
N ASP A 51 8.86 22.37 5.36
CA ASP A 51 10.26 21.96 5.46
C ASP A 51 10.49 21.04 6.68
N GLU A 52 9.79 21.25 7.80
CA GLU A 52 9.94 20.41 8.99
C GLU A 52 9.38 19.00 8.79
N PHE A 53 8.20 18.89 8.17
CA PHE A 53 7.62 17.59 7.86
C PHE A 53 8.46 16.78 6.87
N ASP A 54 8.95 17.42 5.81
CA ASP A 54 9.82 16.78 4.83
C ASP A 54 11.15 16.32 5.45
N ASN A 55 11.68 17.09 6.39
CA ASN A 55 12.87 16.69 7.14
C ASN A 55 12.62 15.45 8.01
N LEU A 56 11.44 15.32 8.62
CA LEU A 56 11.06 14.13 9.39
C LEU A 56 10.92 12.91 8.47
N LEU A 57 10.30 13.04 7.30
CA LEU A 57 10.20 11.96 6.32
C LEU A 57 11.57 11.48 5.81
N GLY A 58 12.57 12.36 5.80
CA GLY A 58 13.96 12.03 5.43
C GLY A 58 14.76 11.32 6.52
N GLN A 59 14.25 11.20 7.75
CA GLN A 59 14.95 10.54 8.85
C GLN A 59 14.59 9.06 8.88
N PRO A 60 15.57 8.14 8.84
CA PRO A 60 15.27 6.71 8.88
C PRO A 60 14.76 6.29 10.27
N ASN A 61 13.77 5.42 10.31
CA ASN A 61 13.25 4.73 11.50
C ASN A 61 12.64 5.63 12.59
N ASP A 62 12.05 6.77 12.23
CA ASP A 62 11.34 7.64 13.16
C ASP A 62 9.85 7.83 12.79
N ALA A 63 9.12 6.74 12.58
CA ALA A 63 7.68 6.79 12.33
C ALA A 63 6.92 7.49 13.48
N ASN A 64 7.42 7.38 14.71
CA ASN A 64 6.82 8.03 15.86
C ASN A 64 6.95 9.56 15.79
N GLY A 65 8.08 10.08 15.33
CA GLY A 65 8.27 11.52 15.11
C GLY A 65 7.34 12.08 14.05
N VAL A 66 7.12 11.31 12.95
CA VAL A 66 6.14 11.66 11.91
C VAL A 66 4.71 11.69 12.47
N ILE A 67 4.32 10.69 13.27
CA ILE A 67 3.01 10.63 13.91
C ILE A 67 2.81 11.80 14.89
N ASP A 68 3.82 12.10 15.72
CA ASP A 68 3.75 13.20 16.69
C ASP A 68 3.60 14.57 16.00
N TYR A 69 4.29 14.75 14.86
CA TYR A 69 4.11 15.93 14.03
C TYR A 69 2.68 16.04 13.50
N ILE A 70 2.15 14.95 12.93
CA ILE A 70 0.77 14.89 12.41
C ILE A 70 -0.22 15.25 13.52
N ASN A 71 -0.14 14.59 14.67
CA ASN A 71 -1.05 14.84 15.80
C ASN A 71 -1.02 16.29 16.28
N THR A 72 0.15 16.96 16.20
CA THR A 72 0.31 18.35 16.63
C THR A 72 -0.32 19.33 15.64
N ASN A 73 -0.24 19.03 14.35
CA ASN A 73 -0.51 20.01 13.28
C ASN A 73 -1.84 19.77 12.54
N ILE A 74 -2.34 18.53 12.47
CA ILE A 74 -3.48 18.16 11.61
C ILE A 74 -4.78 18.94 11.91
N ALA A 75 -5.01 19.31 13.17
CA ALA A 75 -6.22 20.06 13.58
C ALA A 75 -6.30 21.47 12.97
N ASN A 76 -5.17 22.03 12.55
CA ASN A 76 -5.06 23.36 11.93
C ASN A 76 -4.63 23.28 10.46
N ALA A 77 -4.44 22.08 9.92
CA ALA A 77 -4.00 21.85 8.56
C ALA A 77 -5.17 22.06 7.56
N GLY A 78 -4.85 22.57 6.37
CA GLY A 78 -5.78 22.54 5.26
C GLY A 78 -5.84 21.16 4.61
N ASP A 79 -6.83 20.91 3.76
CA ASP A 79 -7.05 19.59 3.12
C ASP A 79 -5.79 19.08 2.40
N MET A 80 -5.05 19.96 1.70
CA MET A 80 -3.81 19.60 1.00
C MET A 80 -2.68 19.16 1.95
N ASP A 81 -2.59 19.76 3.12
CA ASP A 81 -1.60 19.39 4.12
C ASP A 81 -1.98 18.08 4.81
N VAL A 82 -3.27 17.87 5.09
CA VAL A 82 -3.78 16.58 5.60
C VAL A 82 -3.43 15.46 4.63
N ASP A 83 -3.72 15.64 3.34
CA ASP A 83 -3.38 14.66 2.29
C ASP A 83 -1.87 14.37 2.26
N ARG A 84 -1.04 15.43 2.33
CA ARG A 84 0.42 15.33 2.33
C ARG A 84 0.94 14.59 3.56
N TYR A 85 0.44 14.91 4.75
CA TYR A 85 0.84 14.26 6.00
C TYR A 85 0.51 12.76 5.97
N LEU A 86 -0.69 12.41 5.57
CA LEU A 86 -1.14 11.02 5.54
C LEU A 86 -0.44 10.22 4.44
N THR A 87 -0.28 10.79 3.24
CA THR A 87 0.48 10.15 2.15
C THR A 87 1.95 9.95 2.55
N GLY A 88 2.57 10.95 3.18
CA GLY A 88 3.94 10.85 3.68
C GLY A 88 4.10 9.74 4.72
N LEU A 89 3.16 9.62 5.66
CA LEU A 89 3.17 8.55 6.66
C LEU A 89 3.01 7.17 6.02
N LEU A 90 2.07 7.00 5.08
CA LEU A 90 1.84 5.72 4.40
C LEU A 90 3.01 5.27 3.51
N GLY A 91 3.83 6.22 3.06
CA GLY A 91 5.07 5.97 2.31
C GLY A 91 6.31 5.89 3.18
N TYR A 92 6.17 6.04 4.52
CA TYR A 92 7.31 6.11 5.42
C TYR A 92 7.84 4.72 5.78
N GLY A 93 9.16 4.55 5.66
CA GLY A 93 9.83 3.30 5.99
C GLY A 93 9.63 2.17 4.98
N ASP A 94 10.24 1.04 5.27
CA ASP A 94 10.22 -0.13 4.38
C ASP A 94 8.99 -1.02 4.61
N ASN A 95 8.37 -0.94 5.80
CA ASN A 95 7.23 -1.78 6.16
C ASN A 95 6.17 -0.98 6.91
N ILE A 96 5.01 -0.84 6.31
CA ILE A 96 3.87 -0.12 6.87
C ILE A 96 3.37 -0.71 8.21
N ARG A 97 3.66 -1.99 8.48
CA ARG A 97 3.33 -2.65 9.75
C ARG A 97 4.15 -2.16 10.94
N ASP A 98 5.28 -1.47 10.67
CA ASP A 98 6.11 -0.86 11.73
C ASP A 98 5.52 0.46 12.25
N ILE A 99 4.47 0.97 11.58
CA ILE A 99 3.76 2.20 11.97
C ILE A 99 2.68 1.86 13.00
N ASP A 100 2.78 2.44 14.19
CA ASP A 100 1.74 2.33 15.22
C ASP A 100 0.57 3.28 14.94
N PHE A 101 -0.37 2.85 14.10
CA PHE A 101 -1.56 3.62 13.75
C PHE A 101 -2.48 3.92 14.95
N THR A 102 -2.37 3.22 16.08
CA THR A 102 -3.20 3.50 17.26
C THR A 102 -2.89 4.87 17.85
N ARG A 103 -1.70 5.40 17.65
CA ARG A 103 -1.28 6.74 18.10
C ARG A 103 -1.94 7.88 17.33
N LEU A 104 -2.60 7.59 16.19
CA LEU A 104 -3.36 8.57 15.41
C LEU A 104 -4.83 8.69 15.85
N GLU A 105 -5.28 7.91 16.85
CA GLU A 105 -6.69 7.87 17.27
C GLU A 105 -7.22 9.25 17.71
N GLU A 106 -6.40 10.08 18.36
CA GLU A 106 -6.77 11.44 18.76
C GLU A 106 -7.00 12.37 17.55
N SER A 107 -6.31 12.10 16.46
CA SER A 107 -6.37 12.88 15.22
C SER A 107 -7.46 12.38 14.25
N ARG A 108 -8.10 11.26 14.54
CA ARG A 108 -9.09 10.57 13.69
C ARG A 108 -10.18 11.50 13.13
N GLN A 109 -10.66 12.45 13.92
CA GLN A 109 -11.73 13.39 13.54
C GLN A 109 -11.33 14.35 12.42
N TYR A 110 -10.03 14.52 12.15
CA TYR A 110 -9.47 15.38 11.11
C TYR A 110 -9.06 14.62 9.85
N MET A 111 -9.25 13.29 9.82
CA MET A 111 -8.84 12.43 8.73
C MET A 111 -9.99 12.11 7.78
N PRO A 112 -9.70 11.88 6.49
CA PRO A 112 -10.70 11.41 5.54
C PRO A 112 -11.16 9.98 5.90
N GLU A 113 -12.37 9.61 5.44
CA GLU A 113 -13.04 8.36 5.81
C GLU A 113 -12.22 7.11 5.44
N ASP A 114 -11.52 7.12 4.30
CA ASP A 114 -10.66 6.02 3.86
C ASP A 114 -9.48 5.78 4.81
N MET A 115 -8.85 6.84 5.31
CA MET A 115 -7.78 6.71 6.29
C MET A 115 -8.28 6.16 7.62
N VAL A 116 -9.44 6.62 8.08
CA VAL A 116 -10.08 6.09 9.29
C VAL A 116 -10.38 4.60 9.15
N ALA A 117 -10.91 4.18 7.99
CA ALA A 117 -11.18 2.77 7.70
C ALA A 117 -9.88 1.95 7.58
N PHE A 118 -8.83 2.52 6.97
CA PHE A 118 -7.52 1.88 6.86
C PHE A 118 -6.86 1.68 8.23
N MET A 119 -6.95 2.64 9.14
CA MET A 119 -6.46 2.50 10.52
C MET A 119 -7.09 1.30 11.24
N GLU A 120 -8.38 1.00 11.03
CA GLU A 120 -9.03 -0.19 11.60
C GLU A 120 -8.44 -1.49 11.04
N LEU A 121 -8.11 -1.52 9.74
CA LEU A 121 -7.42 -2.68 9.15
C LEU A 121 -6.01 -2.85 9.71
N MET A 122 -5.27 -1.75 9.88
CA MET A 122 -3.92 -1.78 10.46
C MET A 122 -3.93 -2.17 11.94
N LYS A 123 -4.96 -1.78 12.69
CA LYS A 123 -5.17 -2.26 14.05
C LYS A 123 -5.38 -3.78 14.09
N LEU A 124 -6.18 -4.31 13.17
CA LEU A 124 -6.38 -5.76 13.05
C LEU A 124 -5.07 -6.47 12.66
N GLU A 125 -4.25 -5.88 11.78
CA GLU A 125 -2.91 -6.39 11.45
C GLU A 125 -1.97 -6.36 12.66
N ALA A 126 -2.04 -5.34 13.51
CA ALA A 126 -1.22 -5.25 14.72
C ALA A 126 -1.63 -6.28 15.79
N GLU A 127 -2.94 -6.53 15.95
CA GLU A 127 -3.48 -7.50 16.92
C GLU A 127 -3.24 -8.96 16.50
N SER A 128 -3.30 -9.22 15.20
CA SER A 128 -3.15 -10.56 14.61
C SER A 128 -2.47 -10.44 13.23
N PRO A 129 -1.14 -10.36 13.20
CA PRO A 129 -0.40 -10.11 11.98
C PRO A 129 -0.55 -11.22 10.95
N SER A 130 -0.86 -10.85 9.72
CA SER A 130 -0.87 -11.78 8.58
C SER A 130 0.53 -12.31 8.27
N MET A 131 1.55 -11.45 8.43
CA MET A 131 2.96 -11.77 8.26
C MET A 131 3.74 -11.38 9.51
N THR A 132 4.64 -12.24 9.94
CA THR A 132 5.52 -12.02 11.10
C THR A 132 6.98 -12.19 10.73
N MET A 133 7.88 -11.47 11.41
CA MET A 133 9.31 -11.70 11.26
C MET A 133 9.72 -12.92 12.08
N SER A 134 10.35 -13.89 11.45
CA SER A 134 10.97 -15.02 12.15
C SER A 134 12.31 -14.60 12.73
N ASP A 135 12.47 -14.71 14.05
CA ASP A 135 13.71 -14.38 14.75
C ASP A 135 14.85 -15.34 14.38
N GLU A 136 14.54 -16.61 14.07
CA GLU A 136 15.54 -17.63 13.75
C GLU A 136 16.12 -17.47 12.35
N GLU A 137 15.30 -17.04 11.39
CA GLU A 137 15.66 -17.02 9.98
C GLU A 137 15.78 -15.61 9.39
N ASN A 138 15.44 -14.58 10.19
CA ASN A 138 15.41 -13.17 9.78
C ASN A 138 14.66 -12.97 8.46
N ARG A 139 13.48 -13.58 8.36
CA ARG A 139 12.60 -13.50 7.19
C ARG A 139 11.14 -13.39 7.60
N MET A 140 10.33 -12.85 6.70
CA MET A 140 8.88 -12.80 6.87
C MET A 140 8.29 -14.20 6.72
N THR A 141 7.41 -14.57 7.65
CA THR A 141 6.67 -15.83 7.68
C THR A 141 5.18 -15.55 7.85
N ILE A 142 4.34 -16.49 7.44
CA ILE A 142 2.89 -16.38 7.61
C ILE A 142 2.54 -16.51 9.10
N GLY A 143 1.76 -15.56 9.61
CA GLY A 143 1.32 -15.51 11.01
C GLY A 143 -0.09 -16.05 11.24
N LEU A 144 -0.87 -16.27 10.18
CA LEU A 144 -2.28 -16.67 10.21
C LEU A 144 -2.49 -18.05 9.56
N THR A 145 -3.62 -18.68 9.85
CA THR A 145 -4.09 -19.85 9.08
C THR A 145 -4.52 -19.44 7.67
N LEU A 146 -4.62 -20.41 6.76
CA LEU A 146 -5.06 -20.15 5.38
C LEU A 146 -6.44 -19.45 5.33
N SER A 147 -7.41 -19.91 6.15
CA SER A 147 -8.74 -19.28 6.21
C SER A 147 -8.65 -17.82 6.64
N GLU A 148 -7.88 -17.54 7.70
CA GLU A 148 -7.68 -16.17 8.20
C GLU A 148 -6.95 -15.28 7.21
N MET A 149 -5.97 -15.82 6.45
CA MET A 149 -5.29 -15.09 5.38
C MET A 149 -6.26 -14.69 4.27
N LEU A 150 -7.10 -15.61 3.81
CA LEU A 150 -8.10 -15.33 2.77
C LEU A 150 -9.14 -14.30 3.25
N GLU A 151 -9.64 -14.45 4.47
CA GLU A 151 -10.56 -13.48 5.07
C GLU A 151 -9.93 -12.10 5.22
N ARG A 152 -8.66 -12.03 5.64
CA ARG A 152 -7.90 -10.78 5.76
C ARG A 152 -7.73 -10.10 4.40
N ALA A 153 -7.39 -10.85 3.36
CA ALA A 153 -7.26 -10.31 2.00
C ALA A 153 -8.60 -9.72 1.50
N VAL A 154 -9.73 -10.36 1.78
CA VAL A 154 -11.07 -9.82 1.43
C VAL A 154 -11.33 -8.47 2.11
N LEU A 155 -10.92 -8.27 3.35
CA LEU A 155 -11.10 -6.98 4.04
C LEU A 155 -10.33 -5.86 3.33
N PHE A 156 -9.10 -6.12 2.88
CA PHE A 156 -8.34 -5.15 2.08
C PHE A 156 -8.94 -4.95 0.69
N GLU A 157 -9.42 -6.01 0.02
CA GLU A 157 -10.13 -5.91 -1.26
C GLU A 157 -11.35 -4.99 -1.14
N GLN A 158 -12.19 -5.21 -0.14
CA GLN A 158 -13.38 -4.37 0.12
C GLN A 158 -13.01 -2.91 0.41
N HIS A 159 -11.91 -2.68 1.10
CA HIS A 159 -11.41 -1.33 1.32
C HIS A 159 -11.03 -0.64 0.01
N ILE A 160 -10.26 -1.33 -0.86
CA ILE A 160 -9.85 -0.82 -2.17
C ILE A 160 -11.06 -0.53 -3.06
N GLU A 161 -12.06 -1.40 -3.07
CA GLU A 161 -13.28 -1.22 -3.84
C GLU A 161 -14.13 -0.05 -3.34
N LYS A 162 -14.21 0.13 -2.02
CA LYS A 162 -14.97 1.22 -1.40
C LYS A 162 -14.32 2.58 -1.59
N TYR A 163 -12.99 2.63 -1.59
CA TYR A 163 -12.20 3.86 -1.61
C TYR A 163 -11.21 3.91 -2.79
N PRO A 164 -11.68 3.79 -4.04
CA PRO A 164 -10.78 3.80 -5.19
C PRO A 164 -10.13 5.18 -5.38
N ASN A 165 -8.82 5.22 -5.56
CA ASN A 165 -8.00 6.43 -5.75
C ASN A 165 -7.95 7.39 -4.55
N ASN A 166 -8.21 6.92 -3.35
CA ASN A 166 -8.05 7.67 -2.11
C ASN A 166 -6.62 7.51 -1.56
N ILE A 167 -6.29 8.24 -0.49
CA ILE A 167 -4.94 8.27 0.11
C ILE A 167 -4.46 6.87 0.50
N SER A 168 -5.33 6.08 1.14
CA SER A 168 -5.00 4.75 1.65
C SER A 168 -5.00 3.64 0.60
N THR A 169 -5.50 3.89 -0.62
CA THR A 169 -5.73 2.85 -1.65
C THR A 169 -4.45 2.11 -2.04
N GLU A 170 -3.35 2.84 -2.25
CA GLU A 170 -2.07 2.23 -2.65
C GLU A 170 -1.49 1.35 -1.53
N ALA A 171 -1.54 1.83 -0.29
CA ALA A 171 -1.08 1.07 0.86
C ALA A 171 -1.91 -0.19 1.08
N ALA A 172 -3.24 -0.08 1.00
CA ALA A 172 -4.16 -1.20 1.08
C ALA A 172 -3.93 -2.22 -0.05
N SER A 173 -3.65 -1.76 -1.28
CA SER A 173 -3.37 -2.63 -2.43
C SER A 173 -2.08 -3.43 -2.24
N ARG A 174 -1.03 -2.82 -1.73
CA ARG A 174 0.23 -3.53 -1.43
C ARG A 174 0.03 -4.64 -0.39
N LEU A 175 -0.71 -4.35 0.68
CA LEU A 175 -1.04 -5.35 1.70
C LEU A 175 -1.95 -6.46 1.15
N TYR A 176 -2.96 -6.10 0.36
CA TYR A 176 -3.81 -7.07 -0.33
C TYR A 176 -2.99 -8.03 -1.21
N GLU A 177 -2.12 -7.50 -2.07
CA GLU A 177 -1.29 -8.30 -2.96
C GLU A 177 -0.36 -9.23 -2.18
N GLU A 178 0.27 -8.74 -1.12
CA GLU A 178 1.14 -9.56 -0.27
C GLU A 178 0.34 -10.69 0.41
N ILE A 179 -0.78 -10.36 1.07
CA ILE A 179 -1.59 -11.34 1.81
C ILE A 179 -2.20 -12.36 0.85
N ALA A 180 -2.80 -11.93 -0.26
CA ALA A 180 -3.41 -12.80 -1.25
C ALA A 180 -2.37 -13.72 -1.91
N THR A 181 -1.19 -13.19 -2.27
CA THR A 181 -0.10 -14.00 -2.82
C THR A 181 0.33 -15.07 -1.84
N ASN A 182 0.58 -14.70 -0.58
CA ASN A 182 1.00 -15.67 0.43
C ASN A 182 -0.11 -16.68 0.77
N ALA A 183 -1.38 -16.28 0.74
CA ALA A 183 -2.49 -17.21 0.90
C ALA A 183 -2.56 -18.27 -0.22
N ILE A 184 -2.22 -17.90 -1.46
CA ILE A 184 -2.24 -18.82 -2.60
C ILE A 184 -0.94 -19.62 -2.71
N THR A 185 0.22 -18.98 -2.52
CA THR A 185 1.54 -19.61 -2.67
C THR A 185 2.04 -20.30 -1.39
N GLY A 186 1.38 -20.09 -0.26
CA GLY A 186 1.72 -20.69 1.03
C GLY A 186 2.96 -20.14 1.70
N GLY A 187 3.39 -18.92 1.33
CA GLY A 187 4.61 -18.34 1.89
C GLY A 187 5.84 -19.10 1.45
N TYR A 188 6.35 -18.81 0.28
CA TYR A 188 7.48 -19.46 -0.35
C TYR A 188 8.71 -19.51 0.57
N ASP A 189 9.10 -20.71 1.00
CA ASP A 189 10.38 -20.96 1.64
C ASP A 189 11.48 -21.12 0.58
N LYS A 190 12.29 -20.07 0.38
CA LYS A 190 13.42 -20.10 -0.56
C LYS A 190 14.46 -21.19 -0.25
N THR A 191 14.51 -21.66 0.99
CA THR A 191 15.49 -22.65 1.43
C THR A 191 15.06 -24.07 1.04
N ASN A 192 13.76 -24.34 1.12
CA ASN A 192 13.22 -25.69 0.88
C ASN A 192 12.34 -25.76 -0.38
N GLY A 193 12.02 -24.62 -1.00
CA GLY A 193 11.26 -24.56 -2.26
C GLY A 193 9.77 -24.92 -2.15
N VAL A 194 9.25 -25.13 -0.93
CA VAL A 194 7.91 -25.66 -0.70
C VAL A 194 7.03 -24.64 0.04
N PRO A 195 5.86 -24.30 -0.50
CA PRO A 195 4.87 -23.47 0.17
C PRO A 195 4.32 -24.13 1.45
N HIS A 196 4.19 -23.36 2.52
CA HIS A 196 3.83 -23.86 3.85
C HIS A 196 2.47 -24.58 3.94
N TYR A 197 1.48 -24.20 3.12
CA TYR A 197 0.13 -24.78 3.14
C TYR A 197 -0.03 -26.03 2.28
N TYR A 198 1.00 -26.45 1.53
CA TYR A 198 0.82 -27.45 0.48
C TYR A 198 1.42 -28.80 0.79
N GLN A 199 2.01 -28.96 1.98
CA GLN A 199 2.59 -30.25 2.35
C GLN A 199 1.47 -31.22 2.75
N GLY A 200 0.91 -31.89 1.73
CA GLY A 200 0.22 -33.14 1.93
C GLY A 200 1.18 -34.28 2.25
N ASP A 201 0.75 -35.51 2.04
CA ASP A 201 1.56 -36.73 2.26
C ASP A 201 2.80 -36.82 1.33
N SER A 202 2.89 -35.98 0.30
CA SER A 202 4.05 -35.81 -0.57
C SER A 202 4.28 -34.34 -0.89
N GLU A 203 5.56 -33.95 -1.06
CA GLU A 203 6.01 -32.57 -1.29
C GLU A 203 5.37 -31.88 -2.53
N ASP A 204 4.84 -32.68 -3.47
CA ASP A 204 4.30 -32.21 -4.74
C ASP A 204 2.77 -32.22 -4.80
N VAL A 205 2.05 -32.49 -3.73
CA VAL A 205 0.58 -32.59 -3.71
C VAL A 205 -0.02 -31.61 -2.71
N VAL A 206 -1.04 -30.89 -3.17
CA VAL A 206 -1.82 -29.99 -2.28
C VAL A 206 -2.41 -30.77 -1.10
N ASP A 207 -2.24 -30.22 0.09
CA ASP A 207 -2.94 -30.71 1.28
C ASP A 207 -4.45 -30.67 1.12
N GLN A 208 -5.14 -31.74 1.52
CA GLN A 208 -6.60 -31.87 1.34
C GLN A 208 -7.40 -30.88 2.17
N GLU A 209 -6.90 -30.50 3.32
CA GLU A 209 -7.55 -29.51 4.18
C GLU A 209 -7.45 -28.13 3.51
N SER A 210 -6.26 -27.74 3.05
CA SER A 210 -6.03 -26.49 2.29
C SER A 210 -6.90 -26.44 1.01
N LEU A 211 -6.99 -27.51 0.26
CA LEU A 211 -7.85 -27.60 -0.92
C LEU A 211 -9.32 -27.37 -0.56
N SER A 212 -9.78 -27.97 0.53
CA SER A 212 -11.15 -27.79 1.03
C SER A 212 -11.43 -26.34 1.42
N TYR A 213 -10.47 -25.64 2.05
CA TYR A 213 -10.60 -24.22 2.36
C TYR A 213 -10.68 -23.35 1.11
N TYR A 214 -9.83 -23.58 0.11
CA TYR A 214 -9.90 -22.85 -1.16
C TYR A 214 -11.26 -23.02 -1.84
N GLN A 215 -11.78 -24.25 -1.92
CA GLN A 215 -13.08 -24.53 -2.53
C GLN A 215 -14.22 -23.82 -1.79
N GLN A 216 -14.26 -23.93 -0.45
CA GLN A 216 -15.29 -23.28 0.36
C GLN A 216 -15.21 -21.75 0.25
N PHE A 217 -13.99 -21.20 0.23
CA PHE A 217 -13.80 -19.77 0.10
C PHE A 217 -14.29 -19.24 -1.26
N ALA A 218 -13.94 -19.91 -2.34
CA ALA A 218 -14.38 -19.53 -3.69
C ALA A 218 -15.92 -19.61 -3.83
N GLU A 219 -16.54 -20.67 -3.28
CA GLU A 219 -18.01 -20.81 -3.26
C GLU A 219 -18.69 -19.71 -2.43
N ALA A 220 -18.10 -19.27 -1.31
CA ALA A 220 -18.63 -18.23 -0.45
C ALA A 220 -18.44 -16.82 -1.01
N ASN A 221 -17.45 -16.61 -1.87
CA ASN A 221 -17.05 -15.29 -2.38
C ASN A 221 -17.03 -15.21 -3.92
N PRO A 222 -18.11 -15.60 -4.63
CA PRO A 222 -18.11 -15.73 -6.09
C PRO A 222 -17.97 -14.37 -6.81
N ASP A 223 -18.39 -13.29 -6.17
CA ASP A 223 -18.37 -11.93 -6.71
C ASP A 223 -17.08 -11.16 -6.37
N SER A 224 -16.27 -11.64 -5.41
CA SER A 224 -14.99 -11.04 -5.06
C SER A 224 -13.93 -11.41 -6.08
N ARG A 225 -13.01 -10.48 -6.35
CA ARG A 225 -11.86 -10.72 -7.24
C ARG A 225 -10.97 -11.84 -6.71
N LEU A 226 -10.74 -11.85 -5.40
CA LEU A 226 -9.98 -12.92 -4.75
C LEU A 226 -10.69 -14.26 -4.85
N GLY A 227 -12.02 -14.30 -4.65
CA GLY A 227 -12.80 -15.52 -4.79
C GLY A 227 -12.71 -16.12 -6.20
N GLN A 228 -12.77 -15.28 -7.24
CA GLN A 228 -12.58 -15.69 -8.63
C GLN A 228 -11.16 -16.22 -8.88
N LEU A 229 -10.13 -15.54 -8.36
CA LEU A 229 -8.74 -15.96 -8.46
C LEU A 229 -8.52 -17.33 -7.78
N VAL A 230 -9.08 -17.52 -6.60
CA VAL A 230 -9.01 -18.82 -5.87
C VAL A 230 -9.75 -19.91 -6.63
N GLN A 231 -10.90 -19.60 -7.25
CA GLN A 231 -11.61 -20.56 -8.09
C GLN A 231 -10.79 -20.99 -9.31
N GLU A 232 -10.10 -20.04 -9.97
CA GLU A 232 -9.19 -20.35 -11.08
C GLU A 232 -8.03 -21.23 -10.60
N TYR A 233 -7.46 -20.92 -9.44
CA TYR A 233 -6.39 -21.71 -8.83
C TYR A 233 -6.84 -23.14 -8.52
N VAL A 234 -8.01 -23.34 -7.90
CA VAL A 234 -8.60 -24.66 -7.67
C VAL A 234 -8.79 -25.44 -8.98
N THR A 235 -9.21 -24.76 -10.05
CA THR A 235 -9.39 -25.38 -11.37
C THR A 235 -8.04 -25.85 -11.93
N LEU A 236 -6.99 -25.03 -11.84
CA LEU A 236 -5.62 -25.40 -12.25
C LEU A 236 -5.09 -26.60 -11.46
N LEU A 237 -5.32 -26.63 -10.14
CA LEU A 237 -4.94 -27.77 -9.32
C LEU A 237 -5.65 -29.07 -9.75
N GLN A 238 -6.95 -29.00 -10.09
CA GLN A 238 -7.69 -30.15 -10.58
C GLN A 238 -7.15 -30.65 -11.93
N GLU A 239 -6.85 -29.73 -12.87
CA GLU A 239 -6.26 -30.06 -14.18
C GLU A 239 -4.89 -30.73 -14.04
N ASN A 240 -4.09 -30.31 -13.04
CA ASN A 240 -2.79 -30.90 -12.72
C ASN A 240 -2.85 -32.10 -11.76
N GLN A 241 -4.02 -32.70 -11.55
CA GLN A 241 -4.22 -33.83 -10.64
C GLN A 241 -3.76 -33.50 -9.19
N PHE A 242 -4.00 -32.25 -8.77
CA PHE A 242 -3.61 -31.69 -7.47
C PHE A 242 -2.10 -31.64 -7.20
N GLN A 243 -1.31 -31.80 -8.25
CA GLN A 243 0.14 -31.64 -8.16
C GLN A 243 0.54 -30.17 -8.31
N ILE A 244 1.45 -29.75 -7.44
CA ILE A 244 2.09 -28.43 -7.48
C ILE A 244 3.36 -28.61 -8.28
N ASN A 245 3.32 -28.29 -9.57
CA ASN A 245 4.50 -28.28 -10.42
C ASN A 245 5.03 -26.85 -10.50
N GLU A 246 6.36 -26.69 -10.33
CA GLU A 246 7.09 -25.45 -10.58
C GLU A 246 6.87 -24.88 -11.98
#